data_3ad31457a86aab3006f86c11200aee25
#
_entry.id   3ad31457a86aab3006f86c11200aee25
#
_cell.length_a   1.000
_cell.length_b   1.000
_cell.length_c   1.000
_cell.angle_alpha   90.00
_cell.angle_beta   90.00
_cell.angle_gamma   90.00
#
_symmetry.space_group_name_H-M   'P 1'
#
loop_
_entity.id
_entity.type
_entity.pdbx_description
1 polymer ?
#
loop_
_entity_poly.entity_id
_entity_poly.type
_entity_poly.pdbx_seq_one_letter_code
_entity_poly.pdbx_strand_id
1 'polypeptide(L)'
;AISDICIHRGSSLSGGKILKNNCLQCPYHGWEYEKGLVKHIPGYVDSTNRNYGVPQFEIKEVNDDIFIRPTFDINSKKGNTYNHTIYVPPEAKDPNFSRISGKRHIIRPNNIISENVLDMMHISYVHSFGNSLSPVPFNMKYDDINELSGKSTFHYTAGPNSMSKIIGGANYVTVENEFYLPDVTVTRVTANNIVKTIVTHCYPIGQNESILHFDLYRNFLQSPVCDPLFHYQMKLTLDEDTQILYRIYDDYMLGFMSTKFDITQIKYR
;
A
#
# COMPACT_ATOMS: atom_id res chain seq x y z
N ALA A 1 -18.07 6.64 -0.59
CA ALA A 1 -18.39 5.36 0.06
C ALA A 1 -19.27 5.59 1.30
N ILE A 2 -19.85 4.53 1.81
CA ILE A 2 -20.60 4.54 3.08
C ILE A 2 -20.13 3.37 3.95
N SER A 3 -20.33 3.49 5.27
CA SER A 3 -20.09 2.35 6.18
C SER A 3 -20.98 1.16 5.80
N ASP A 4 -20.41 -0.03 5.87
CA ASP A 4 -21.14 -1.27 5.58
C ASP A 4 -22.06 -1.73 6.71
N ILE A 5 -22.06 -1.02 7.83
CA ILE A 5 -22.79 -1.43 9.03
C ILE A 5 -24.15 -0.72 9.10
N CYS A 6 -25.24 -1.48 8.93
CA CYS A 6 -26.61 -0.98 9.10
C CYS A 6 -26.82 -0.46 10.52
N ILE A 7 -27.25 0.81 10.67
CA ILE A 7 -27.46 1.45 11.98
C ILE A 7 -28.55 0.80 12.82
N HIS A 8 -29.44 0.00 12.22
CA HIS A 8 -30.52 -0.65 12.95
C HIS A 8 -30.02 -1.78 13.85
N ARG A 9 -29.34 -2.78 13.28
CA ARG A 9 -28.88 -3.98 14.00
C ARG A 9 -27.54 -4.54 13.47
N GLY A 10 -26.70 -3.70 12.88
CA GLY A 10 -25.33 -4.05 12.52
C GLY A 10 -25.17 -5.01 11.32
N SER A 11 -26.25 -5.27 10.57
CA SER A 11 -26.13 -6.13 9.37
C SER A 11 -25.28 -5.46 8.30
N SER A 12 -24.50 -6.27 7.55
CA SER A 12 -23.75 -5.80 6.40
C SER A 12 -24.69 -5.30 5.29
N LEU A 13 -24.49 -4.03 4.88
CA LEU A 13 -25.26 -3.40 3.82
C LEU A 13 -24.83 -3.89 2.44
N SER A 14 -23.58 -4.31 2.28
CA SER A 14 -23.05 -4.90 1.04
C SER A 14 -23.72 -6.24 0.67
N GLY A 15 -24.28 -6.94 1.67
CA GLY A 15 -25.13 -8.10 1.44
C GLY A 15 -26.56 -7.78 0.96
N GLY A 16 -26.90 -6.50 0.85
CA GLY A 16 -28.19 -6.02 0.42
C GLY A 16 -28.34 -5.92 -1.09
N LYS A 17 -29.33 -5.15 -1.55
CA LYS A 17 -29.59 -4.94 -2.97
C LYS A 17 -29.88 -3.46 -3.27
N ILE A 18 -29.50 -3.04 -4.46
CA ILE A 18 -29.88 -1.73 -4.99
C ILE A 18 -31.29 -1.84 -5.59
N LEU A 19 -32.17 -0.97 -5.13
CA LEU A 19 -33.55 -0.89 -5.61
C LEU A 19 -33.66 -0.03 -6.88
N LYS A 20 -34.81 -0.06 -7.54
CA LYS A 20 -35.09 0.76 -8.73
C LYS A 20 -35.01 2.28 -8.49
N ASN A 21 -35.23 2.71 -7.24
CA ASN A 21 -35.11 4.10 -6.78
C ASN A 21 -33.66 4.48 -6.38
N ASN A 22 -32.66 3.64 -6.71
CA ASN A 22 -31.26 3.78 -6.33
C ASN A 22 -30.97 3.74 -4.82
N CYS A 23 -31.92 3.31 -4.00
CA CYS A 23 -31.68 3.07 -2.59
C CYS A 23 -31.00 1.71 -2.38
N LEU A 24 -30.05 1.64 -1.44
CA LEU A 24 -29.48 0.40 -0.94
C LEU A 24 -30.41 -0.16 0.16
N GLN A 25 -30.97 -1.34 -0.04
CA GLN A 25 -31.82 -1.99 0.94
C GLN A 25 -31.03 -2.97 1.80
N CYS A 26 -31.10 -2.78 3.13
CA CYS A 26 -30.51 -3.70 4.10
C CYS A 26 -31.14 -5.09 3.98
N PRO A 27 -30.33 -6.17 3.93
CA PRO A 27 -30.85 -7.52 3.75
C PRO A 27 -31.59 -8.08 4.96
N TYR A 28 -31.42 -7.47 6.15
CA TYR A 28 -31.97 -7.99 7.38
C TYR A 28 -33.41 -7.52 7.63
N HIS A 29 -33.67 -6.20 7.64
CA HIS A 29 -35.00 -5.66 7.95
C HIS A 29 -35.53 -4.68 6.89
N GLY A 30 -34.92 -4.63 5.70
CA GLY A 30 -35.42 -3.84 4.59
C GLY A 30 -35.28 -2.32 4.72
N TRP A 31 -34.48 -1.82 5.70
CA TRP A 31 -34.18 -0.39 5.76
C TRP A 31 -33.48 0.08 4.50
N GLU A 32 -33.93 1.22 3.94
CA GLU A 32 -33.41 1.74 2.69
C GLU A 32 -32.56 2.98 2.93
N TYR A 33 -31.41 3.02 2.25
CA TYR A 33 -30.44 4.08 2.35
C TYR A 33 -30.21 4.74 0.99
N GLU A 34 -30.25 6.06 0.96
CA GLU A 34 -29.79 6.86 -0.18
C GLU A 34 -28.58 7.69 0.25
N LYS A 35 -27.44 7.52 -0.43
CA LYS A 35 -26.18 8.20 -0.05
C LYS A 35 -25.88 8.11 1.46
N GLY A 36 -26.12 6.96 2.06
CA GLY A 36 -25.87 6.72 3.48
C GLY A 36 -26.99 7.21 4.43
N LEU A 37 -27.91 8.03 4.00
CA LEU A 37 -29.05 8.49 4.80
C LEU A 37 -30.22 7.51 4.72
N VAL A 38 -30.90 7.28 5.85
CA VAL A 38 -32.11 6.45 5.91
C VAL A 38 -33.23 7.16 5.19
N LYS A 39 -33.81 6.51 4.18
CA LYS A 39 -34.92 7.00 3.37
C LYS A 39 -36.25 6.33 3.70
N HIS A 40 -36.20 5.04 3.95
CA HIS A 40 -37.41 4.26 4.22
C HIS A 40 -37.15 3.22 5.32
N ILE A 41 -38.11 3.09 6.20
CA ILE A 41 -38.18 2.05 7.23
C ILE A 41 -39.49 1.30 7.05
N PRO A 42 -39.49 -0.01 6.78
CA PRO A 42 -40.71 -0.78 6.66
C PRO A 42 -41.60 -0.66 7.88
N GLY A 43 -42.90 -0.43 7.63
CA GLY A 43 -43.89 -0.24 8.68
C GLY A 43 -44.02 1.19 9.28
N TYR A 44 -43.20 2.14 8.81
CA TYR A 44 -43.30 3.55 9.21
C TYR A 44 -43.77 4.42 8.04
N VAL A 45 -44.85 5.17 8.23
CA VAL A 45 -45.45 6.01 7.17
C VAL A 45 -44.67 7.30 6.97
N ASP A 46 -43.98 7.84 8.01
CA ASP A 46 -43.25 9.12 7.98
C ASP A 46 -41.74 8.93 8.15
N SER A 47 -41.11 8.15 7.27
CA SER A 47 -39.66 7.94 7.34
C SER A 47 -38.82 9.07 6.71
N THR A 48 -39.43 10.03 6.04
CA THR A 48 -38.77 11.04 5.19
C THR A 48 -38.04 12.17 5.93
N ASN A 49 -38.24 12.36 7.22
CA ASN A 49 -37.66 13.49 8.00
C ASN A 49 -36.56 13.07 8.98
N ARG A 50 -35.90 11.98 8.74
CA ARG A 50 -34.87 11.48 9.65
C ARG A 50 -33.47 11.81 9.15
N ASN A 51 -32.79 12.74 9.82
CA ASN A 51 -31.40 13.12 9.55
C ASN A 51 -30.38 12.14 10.16
N TYR A 52 -30.65 10.84 10.10
CA TYR A 52 -29.70 9.83 10.55
C TYR A 52 -29.39 8.83 9.45
N GLY A 53 -28.19 8.31 9.51
CA GLY A 53 -27.68 7.41 8.50
C GLY A 53 -26.38 6.76 8.95
N VAL A 54 -25.72 6.13 8.01
CA VAL A 54 -24.40 5.53 8.22
C VAL A 54 -23.30 6.54 7.86
N PRO A 55 -22.09 6.42 8.45
CA PRO A 55 -20.94 7.25 8.06
C PRO A 55 -20.70 7.21 6.55
N GLN A 56 -20.39 8.38 6.00
CA GLN A 56 -20.04 8.57 4.61
C GLN A 56 -18.57 8.94 4.49
N PHE A 57 -17.91 8.49 3.42
CA PHE A 57 -16.51 8.71 3.16
C PHE A 57 -16.34 9.28 1.76
N GLU A 58 -15.45 10.26 1.63
CA GLU A 58 -15.01 10.70 0.32
C GLU A 58 -14.21 9.61 -0.36
N ILE A 59 -14.41 9.46 -1.66
CA ILE A 59 -13.64 8.51 -2.47
C ILE A 59 -13.03 9.22 -3.66
N LYS A 60 -11.91 8.68 -4.12
CA LYS A 60 -11.26 9.08 -5.36
C LYS A 60 -10.75 7.83 -6.07
N GLU A 61 -11.05 7.72 -7.35
CA GLU A 61 -10.53 6.66 -8.22
C GLU A 61 -9.28 7.18 -8.94
N VAL A 62 -8.20 6.43 -8.85
CA VAL A 62 -6.92 6.73 -9.51
C VAL A 62 -6.25 5.42 -9.91
N ASN A 63 -5.93 5.24 -11.20
CA ASN A 63 -5.24 4.04 -11.73
C ASN A 63 -5.90 2.70 -11.34
N ASP A 64 -7.24 2.62 -11.44
CA ASP A 64 -8.06 1.46 -11.06
C ASP A 64 -8.11 1.17 -9.55
N ASP A 65 -7.48 1.99 -8.71
CA ASP A 65 -7.57 1.91 -7.27
C ASP A 65 -8.61 2.90 -6.72
N ILE A 66 -9.30 2.50 -5.65
CA ILE A 66 -10.29 3.34 -4.95
C ILE A 66 -9.68 3.79 -3.63
N PHE A 67 -9.36 5.08 -3.53
CA PHE A 67 -8.89 5.70 -2.31
C PHE A 67 -10.06 6.21 -1.49
N ILE A 68 -10.05 5.92 -0.19
CA ILE A 68 -11.07 6.36 0.76
C ILE A 68 -10.39 7.33 1.76
N ARG A 69 -11.00 8.49 1.96
CA ARG A 69 -10.58 9.39 3.04
C ARG A 69 -11.36 9.02 4.31
N PRO A 70 -10.72 8.44 5.34
CA PRO A 70 -11.38 8.22 6.63
C PRO A 70 -11.64 9.56 7.29
N THR A 71 -12.90 9.86 7.59
CA THR A 71 -13.29 11.01 8.42
C THR A 71 -13.69 10.48 9.79
N PHE A 72 -12.92 10.80 10.82
CA PHE A 72 -13.18 10.33 12.17
C PHE A 72 -14.26 11.17 12.90
N ASP A 73 -14.72 12.27 12.31
CA ASP A 73 -15.71 13.14 12.91
C ASP A 73 -16.82 13.49 11.92
N ILE A 74 -17.99 12.89 12.14
CA ILE A 74 -19.23 13.15 11.39
C ILE A 74 -19.67 14.62 11.53
N ASN A 75 -19.25 15.30 12.60
CA ASN A 75 -19.64 16.67 12.94
C ASN A 75 -18.55 17.70 12.64
N SER A 76 -17.34 17.29 12.29
CA SER A 76 -16.28 18.24 11.96
C SER A 76 -16.49 18.78 10.55
N LYS A 77 -17.15 19.93 10.45
CA LYS A 77 -17.17 20.78 9.24
C LYS A 77 -15.78 21.35 8.90
N LYS A 78 -14.77 21.05 9.67
CA LYS A 78 -13.35 21.33 9.46
C LYS A 78 -12.59 19.99 9.47
N GLY A 79 -12.74 19.20 8.42
CA GLY A 79 -11.70 18.23 8.11
C GLY A 79 -10.38 18.99 8.00
N ASN A 80 -9.36 18.57 8.75
CA ASN A 80 -7.99 18.99 8.43
C ASN A 80 -7.79 18.67 6.96
N THR A 81 -7.80 19.69 6.12
CA THR A 81 -7.52 19.60 4.70
C THR A 81 -6.01 19.41 4.52
N TYR A 82 -5.51 18.28 4.99
CA TYR A 82 -4.26 17.79 4.44
C TYR A 82 -4.55 17.44 2.98
N ASN A 83 -4.11 18.27 2.09
CA ASN A 83 -4.12 18.01 0.65
C ASN A 83 -3.09 16.90 0.37
N HIS A 84 -3.40 15.66 0.81
CA HIS A 84 -2.61 14.51 0.42
C HIS A 84 -2.83 14.30 -1.08
N THR A 85 -1.80 14.57 -1.84
CA THR A 85 -1.78 14.20 -3.25
C THR A 85 -1.59 12.69 -3.30
N ILE A 86 -2.52 11.98 -3.93
CA ILE A 86 -2.36 10.55 -4.18
C ILE A 86 -1.14 10.38 -5.09
N TYR A 87 -0.18 9.61 -4.62
CA TYR A 87 1.00 9.29 -5.42
C TYR A 87 0.61 8.43 -6.62
N VAL A 88 1.07 8.83 -7.79
CA VAL A 88 0.94 8.06 -9.03
C VAL A 88 2.33 7.93 -9.62
N PRO A 89 2.87 6.73 -9.72
CA PRO A 89 4.20 6.54 -10.28
C PRO A 89 4.23 6.94 -11.76
N PRO A 90 5.31 7.55 -12.25
CA PRO A 90 5.41 7.93 -13.66
C PRO A 90 5.25 6.74 -14.59
N GLU A 91 5.68 5.55 -14.17
CA GLU A 91 5.56 4.29 -14.88
C GLU A 91 4.11 3.89 -15.18
N ALA A 92 3.15 4.33 -14.37
CA ALA A 92 1.72 4.04 -14.59
C ALA A 92 1.15 4.68 -15.86
N LYS A 93 1.81 5.72 -16.36
CA LYS A 93 1.39 6.46 -17.56
C LYS A 93 2.29 6.18 -18.77
N ASP A 94 3.35 5.41 -18.59
CA ASP A 94 4.30 5.09 -19.65
C ASP A 94 3.92 3.77 -20.33
N PRO A 95 3.56 3.77 -21.63
CA PRO A 95 3.20 2.56 -22.36
C PRO A 95 4.36 1.55 -22.50
N ASN A 96 5.60 1.96 -22.17
CA ASN A 96 6.75 1.06 -22.14
C ASN A 96 6.87 0.28 -20.83
N PHE A 97 5.89 0.38 -19.94
CA PHE A 97 5.85 -0.43 -18.74
C PHE A 97 4.62 -1.34 -18.72
N SER A 98 4.81 -2.56 -18.26
CA SER A 98 3.72 -3.46 -17.89
C SER A 98 3.57 -3.50 -16.38
N ARG A 99 2.33 -3.72 -15.90
CA ARG A 99 1.97 -3.74 -14.48
C ARG A 99 1.46 -5.12 -14.08
N ILE A 100 1.82 -5.59 -12.90
CA ILE A 100 1.10 -6.59 -12.14
C ILE A 100 0.75 -6.03 -10.77
N SER A 101 -0.34 -6.52 -10.18
CA SER A 101 -0.80 -6.11 -8.85
C SER A 101 -1.05 -7.31 -7.98
N GLY A 102 -0.94 -7.11 -6.67
CA GLY A 102 -1.27 -8.16 -5.71
C GLY A 102 -1.39 -7.61 -4.30
N LYS A 103 -1.76 -8.47 -3.36
CA LYS A 103 -1.90 -8.09 -1.96
C LYS A 103 -1.44 -9.20 -1.02
N ARG A 104 -1.01 -8.82 0.17
CA ARG A 104 -0.61 -9.72 1.25
C ARG A 104 -1.21 -9.26 2.56
N HIS A 105 -1.85 -10.17 3.28
CA HIS A 105 -2.21 -9.96 4.69
C HIS A 105 -1.01 -10.30 5.57
N ILE A 106 -0.64 -9.39 6.46
CA ILE A 106 0.51 -9.51 7.36
C ILE A 106 0.06 -9.14 8.77
N ILE A 107 0.36 -10.02 9.75
CA ILE A 107 0.02 -9.78 11.16
C ILE A 107 1.13 -8.96 11.81
N ARG A 108 1.19 -7.68 11.43
CA ARG A 108 2.06 -6.62 11.95
C ARG A 108 1.42 -5.25 11.69
N PRO A 109 1.75 -4.22 12.49
CA PRO A 109 1.35 -2.84 12.22
C PRO A 109 1.90 -2.36 10.88
N ASN A 110 1.14 -1.52 10.18
CA ASN A 110 1.51 -1.03 8.85
C ASN A 110 2.83 -0.25 8.80
N ASN A 111 3.12 0.56 9.83
CA ASN A 111 4.38 1.30 9.89
C ASN A 111 5.60 0.37 9.95
N ILE A 112 5.53 -0.74 10.67
CA ILE A 112 6.63 -1.71 10.76
C ILE A 112 6.86 -2.40 9.42
N ILE A 113 5.79 -2.71 8.69
CA ILE A 113 5.88 -3.29 7.36
C ILE A 113 6.48 -2.26 6.37
N SER A 114 6.03 -1.01 6.41
CA SER A 114 6.57 0.06 5.56
C SER A 114 8.04 0.33 5.85
N GLU A 115 8.45 0.32 7.13
CA GLU A 115 9.86 0.45 7.52
C GLU A 115 10.72 -0.70 6.98
N ASN A 116 10.21 -1.94 6.98
CA ASN A 116 10.89 -3.08 6.37
C ASN A 116 11.08 -2.88 4.87
N VAL A 117 10.05 -2.41 4.14
CA VAL A 117 10.19 -2.10 2.71
C VAL A 117 11.23 -1.00 2.45
N LEU A 118 11.33 -0.02 3.34
CA LEU A 118 12.29 1.10 3.22
C LEU A 118 13.70 0.76 3.71
N ASP A 119 13.89 -0.37 4.39
CA ASP A 119 15.19 -0.80 4.88
C ASP A 119 16.09 -1.19 3.70
N MET A 120 17.28 -0.60 3.67
CA MET A 120 18.24 -0.91 2.62
C MET A 120 19.20 -2.06 2.99
N MET A 121 19.40 -2.35 4.26
CA MET A 121 20.40 -3.35 4.68
C MET A 121 19.89 -4.79 4.64
N HIS A 122 18.59 -5.03 4.87
CA HIS A 122 18.03 -6.37 4.94
C HIS A 122 18.09 -7.14 3.60
N ILE A 123 18.05 -6.40 2.47
CA ILE A 123 17.95 -6.97 1.12
C ILE A 123 18.99 -8.08 0.87
N SER A 124 20.24 -7.83 1.29
CA SER A 124 21.34 -8.74 1.04
C SER A 124 21.37 -9.98 1.95
N TYR A 125 20.63 -9.95 3.06
CA TYR A 125 20.60 -11.02 4.05
C TYR A 125 19.30 -11.82 4.06
N VAL A 126 18.21 -11.16 3.72
CA VAL A 126 16.85 -11.74 3.77
C VAL A 126 16.48 -12.34 2.43
N HIS A 127 16.75 -11.61 1.34
CA HIS A 127 16.26 -12.03 0.02
C HIS A 127 17.20 -12.96 -0.72
N SER A 128 16.63 -14.00 -1.31
CA SER A 128 17.35 -14.99 -2.13
C SER A 128 18.05 -14.39 -3.37
N PHE A 129 17.62 -13.22 -3.82
CA PHE A 129 18.26 -12.47 -4.91
C PHE A 129 19.33 -11.48 -4.43
N GLY A 130 19.52 -11.33 -3.12
CA GLY A 130 20.50 -10.45 -2.52
C GLY A 130 21.93 -10.92 -2.75
N ASN A 131 22.90 -10.13 -2.32
CA ASN A 131 24.32 -10.45 -2.41
C ASN A 131 24.98 -10.42 -1.03
N SER A 132 24.94 -11.54 -0.31
CA SER A 132 25.52 -11.68 1.00
C SER A 132 27.06 -11.57 1.03
N LEU A 133 27.74 -11.72 -0.11
CA LEU A 133 29.17 -11.53 -0.23
C LEU A 133 29.57 -10.05 -0.36
N SER A 134 28.64 -9.19 -0.78
CA SER A 134 28.82 -7.73 -0.86
C SER A 134 27.54 -7.04 -0.38
N PRO A 135 27.23 -7.15 0.91
CA PRO A 135 25.90 -6.78 1.43
C PRO A 135 25.70 -5.29 1.65
N VAL A 136 26.78 -4.51 1.68
CA VAL A 136 26.71 -3.10 2.09
C VAL A 136 26.41 -2.22 0.90
N PRO A 137 25.34 -1.40 0.95
CA PRO A 137 25.07 -0.39 -0.08
C PRO A 137 26.14 0.70 -0.07
N PHE A 138 26.37 1.31 -1.23
CA PHE A 138 27.34 2.38 -1.40
C PHE A 138 26.74 3.57 -2.14
N ASN A 139 27.43 4.72 -2.14
CA ASN A 139 26.98 5.98 -2.74
C ASN A 139 25.58 6.41 -2.28
N MET A 140 25.34 6.25 -0.99
CA MET A 140 24.04 6.55 -0.39
C MET A 140 23.81 8.06 -0.28
N LYS A 141 22.61 8.50 -0.69
CA LYS A 141 22.13 9.86 -0.58
C LYS A 141 20.68 9.84 -0.08
N TYR A 142 20.31 10.81 0.74
CA TYR A 142 18.93 11.05 1.14
C TYR A 142 18.53 12.51 0.80
N ASP A 143 17.32 12.69 0.27
CA ASP A 143 16.74 13.98 -0.04
C ASP A 143 15.28 14.02 0.48
N ASP A 144 14.90 15.09 1.20
CA ASP A 144 13.50 15.38 1.48
C ASP A 144 12.83 15.88 0.19
N ILE A 145 11.73 15.23 -0.23
CA ILE A 145 10.93 15.69 -1.37
C ILE A 145 10.00 16.82 -0.93
N ASN A 146 9.34 16.63 0.21
CA ASN A 146 8.54 17.62 0.92
C ASN A 146 8.36 17.18 2.38
N GLU A 147 7.50 17.88 3.15
CA GLU A 147 7.25 17.59 4.58
C GLU A 147 6.70 16.17 4.85
N LEU A 148 6.09 15.51 3.85
CA LEU A 148 5.41 14.22 3.98
C LEU A 148 6.03 13.15 3.09
N SER A 149 7.17 13.41 2.48
CA SER A 149 7.81 12.46 1.57
C SER A 149 9.31 12.66 1.48
N GLY A 150 10.03 11.56 1.33
CA GLY A 150 11.48 11.55 1.20
C GLY A 150 11.96 10.42 0.32
N LYS A 151 13.22 10.51 -0.08
CA LYS A 151 13.85 9.58 -1.02
C LYS A 151 15.28 9.28 -0.63
N SER A 152 15.63 8.01 -0.60
CA SER A 152 17.03 7.55 -0.57
C SER A 152 17.42 6.99 -1.93
N THR A 153 18.62 7.31 -2.36
CA THR A 153 19.26 6.71 -3.54
C THR A 153 20.56 6.05 -3.12
N PHE A 154 20.75 4.81 -3.52
CA PHE A 154 21.96 4.03 -3.19
C PHE A 154 22.22 2.96 -4.25
N HIS A 155 23.40 2.36 -4.18
CA HIS A 155 23.82 1.32 -5.11
C HIS A 155 24.10 0.01 -4.36
N TYR A 156 23.78 -1.10 -5.04
CA TYR A 156 24.16 -2.44 -4.60
C TYR A 156 24.96 -3.16 -5.67
N THR A 157 25.89 -4.01 -5.23
CA THR A 157 26.47 -5.03 -6.09
C THR A 157 25.39 -6.07 -6.42
N ALA A 158 25.09 -6.24 -7.69
CA ALA A 158 24.04 -7.15 -8.15
C ALA A 158 24.31 -8.59 -7.66
N GLY A 159 23.31 -9.19 -7.04
CA GLY A 159 23.38 -10.60 -6.61
C GLY A 159 23.46 -11.54 -7.82
N PRO A 160 24.14 -12.67 -7.69
CA PRO A 160 24.34 -13.61 -8.81
C PRO A 160 23.02 -14.15 -9.38
N ASN A 161 22.01 -14.29 -8.52
CA ASN A 161 20.67 -14.82 -8.87
C ASN A 161 19.65 -13.70 -9.15
N SER A 162 20.05 -12.43 -9.14
CA SER A 162 19.14 -11.32 -9.40
C SER A 162 18.81 -11.21 -10.90
N MET A 163 17.56 -10.80 -11.21
CA MET A 163 17.19 -10.48 -12.60
C MET A 163 18.05 -9.39 -13.19
N SER A 164 18.50 -8.42 -12.37
CA SER A 164 19.42 -7.37 -12.77
C SER A 164 20.74 -7.91 -13.31
N LYS A 165 21.24 -8.99 -12.73
CA LYS A 165 22.46 -9.67 -13.20
C LYS A 165 22.19 -10.57 -14.40
N ILE A 166 21.14 -11.39 -14.34
CA ILE A 166 20.84 -12.43 -15.34
C ILE A 166 20.33 -11.79 -16.64
N ILE A 167 19.42 -10.86 -16.58
CA ILE A 167 18.77 -10.22 -17.73
C ILE A 167 19.48 -8.92 -18.10
N GLY A 168 19.75 -8.08 -17.10
CA GLY A 168 20.36 -6.77 -17.30
C GLY A 168 21.87 -6.78 -17.48
N GLY A 169 22.56 -7.88 -17.16
CA GLY A 169 24.03 -7.97 -17.22
C GLY A 169 24.75 -6.97 -16.30
N ALA A 170 24.04 -6.40 -15.33
CA ALA A 170 24.55 -5.34 -14.47
C ALA A 170 25.49 -5.89 -13.39
N ASN A 171 26.57 -5.17 -13.10
CA ASN A 171 27.44 -5.48 -11.95
C ASN A 171 26.92 -4.84 -10.66
N TYR A 172 26.24 -3.73 -10.77
CA TYR A 172 25.56 -3.04 -9.68
C TYR A 172 24.18 -2.53 -10.14
N VAL A 173 23.33 -2.28 -9.19
CA VAL A 173 22.00 -1.69 -9.40
C VAL A 173 21.91 -0.38 -8.64
N THR A 174 21.17 0.56 -9.19
CA THR A 174 20.72 1.75 -8.48
C THR A 174 19.35 1.47 -7.88
N VAL A 175 19.21 1.73 -6.60
CA VAL A 175 17.93 1.61 -5.88
C VAL A 175 17.52 2.99 -5.38
N GLU A 176 16.27 3.33 -5.62
CA GLU A 176 15.62 4.49 -5.04
C GLU A 176 14.48 3.99 -4.15
N ASN A 177 14.57 4.29 -2.86
CA ASN A 177 13.50 4.06 -1.91
C ASN A 177 12.86 5.38 -1.55
N GLU A 178 11.56 5.50 -1.82
CA GLU A 178 10.77 6.68 -1.53
C GLU A 178 9.64 6.33 -0.58
N PHE A 179 9.22 7.29 0.23
CA PHE A 179 7.97 7.20 0.96
C PHE A 179 7.12 8.45 0.72
N TYR A 180 5.81 8.24 0.77
CA TYR A 180 4.79 9.29 0.73
C TYR A 180 3.78 8.96 1.82
N LEU A 181 3.78 9.75 2.90
CA LEU A 181 2.87 9.52 4.01
C LEU A 181 1.41 9.67 3.57
N PRO A 182 0.48 8.89 4.14
CA PRO A 182 0.68 8.03 5.31
C PRO A 182 1.10 6.57 5.00
N ASP A 183 0.94 6.06 3.78
CA ASP A 183 0.91 4.61 3.54
C ASP A 183 1.63 4.14 2.27
N VAL A 184 2.26 5.03 1.52
CA VAL A 184 2.91 4.68 0.25
C VAL A 184 4.41 4.54 0.43
N THR A 185 4.97 3.43 -0.05
CA THR A 185 6.40 3.29 -0.30
C THR A 185 6.67 2.91 -1.74
N VAL A 186 7.80 3.35 -2.26
CA VAL A 186 8.23 3.08 -3.64
C VAL A 186 9.65 2.57 -3.63
N THR A 187 9.88 1.42 -4.23
CA THR A 187 11.22 0.89 -4.48
C THR A 187 11.45 0.79 -5.98
N ARG A 188 12.32 1.63 -6.52
CA ARG A 188 12.71 1.60 -7.93
C ARG A 188 14.12 1.04 -8.07
N VAL A 189 14.24 -0.04 -8.83
CA VAL A 189 15.51 -0.72 -9.11
C VAL A 189 15.86 -0.54 -10.57
N THR A 190 16.99 0.11 -10.82
CA THR A 190 17.52 0.35 -12.18
C THR A 190 18.81 -0.42 -12.37
N ALA A 191 18.89 -1.19 -13.44
CA ALA A 191 20.06 -1.97 -13.84
C ALA A 191 20.28 -1.80 -15.34
N ASN A 192 21.27 -0.99 -15.74
CA ASN A 192 21.43 -0.57 -17.12
C ASN A 192 20.13 -0.01 -17.71
N ASN A 193 19.54 -0.66 -18.72
CA ASN A 193 18.32 -0.22 -19.39
C ASN A 193 17.05 -0.84 -18.80
N ILE A 194 17.15 -1.73 -17.81
CA ILE A 194 15.98 -2.34 -17.18
C ILE A 194 15.60 -1.61 -15.90
N VAL A 195 14.30 -1.35 -15.75
CA VAL A 195 13.72 -0.69 -14.57
C VAL A 195 12.60 -1.56 -14.04
N LYS A 196 12.60 -1.77 -12.74
CA LYS A 196 11.53 -2.39 -11.97
C LYS A 196 11.14 -1.46 -10.84
N THR A 197 9.89 -1.03 -10.80
CA THR A 197 9.35 -0.18 -9.75
C THR A 197 8.26 -0.93 -9.00
N ILE A 198 8.37 -0.98 -7.69
CA ILE A 198 7.36 -1.56 -6.80
C ILE A 198 6.80 -0.41 -5.98
N VAL A 199 5.50 -0.18 -6.12
CA VAL A 199 4.74 0.75 -5.28
C VAL A 199 3.96 -0.08 -4.30
N THR A 200 4.03 0.23 -3.02
CA THR A 200 3.23 -0.45 -2.01
C THR A 200 2.34 0.52 -1.25
N HIS A 201 1.15 0.06 -0.93
CA HIS A 201 0.21 0.69 -0.02
C HIS A 201 0.00 -0.26 1.15
N CYS A 202 0.42 0.15 2.35
CA CYS A 202 0.28 -0.66 3.55
C CYS A 202 -0.74 -0.02 4.49
N TYR A 203 -1.94 -0.57 4.55
CA TYR A 203 -3.02 -0.01 5.36
C TYR A 203 -3.45 -0.97 6.48
N PRO A 204 -3.69 -0.43 7.70
CA PRO A 204 -4.10 -1.22 8.84
C PRO A 204 -5.55 -1.71 8.68
N ILE A 205 -5.80 -2.96 9.06
CA ILE A 205 -7.15 -3.54 9.22
C ILE A 205 -7.45 -3.90 10.66
N GLY A 206 -6.46 -3.81 11.53
CA GLY A 206 -6.50 -4.02 12.97
C GLY A 206 -5.29 -3.38 13.64
N GLN A 207 -5.20 -3.48 14.96
CA GLN A 207 -4.09 -2.89 15.71
C GLN A 207 -2.73 -3.49 15.32
N ASN A 208 -2.68 -4.79 15.08
CA ASN A 208 -1.50 -5.55 14.69
C ASN A 208 -1.71 -6.32 13.39
N GLU A 209 -2.56 -5.83 12.50
CA GLU A 209 -2.86 -6.48 11.24
C GLU A 209 -2.96 -5.44 10.14
N SER A 210 -2.34 -5.74 9.02
CA SER A 210 -2.33 -4.85 7.85
C SER A 210 -2.45 -5.63 6.56
N ILE A 211 -2.92 -4.96 5.53
CA ILE A 211 -2.83 -5.44 4.16
C ILE A 211 -1.81 -4.58 3.43
N LEU A 212 -0.79 -5.23 2.89
CA LEU A 212 0.12 -4.65 1.93
C LEU A 212 -0.41 -4.96 0.54
N HIS A 213 -0.80 -3.93 -0.19
CA HIS A 213 -1.08 -3.97 -1.61
C HIS A 213 0.16 -3.53 -2.37
N PHE A 214 0.48 -4.18 -3.50
CA PHE A 214 1.60 -3.78 -4.34
C PHE A 214 1.21 -3.70 -5.80
N ASP A 215 1.85 -2.76 -6.48
CA ASP A 215 1.94 -2.66 -7.93
C ASP A 215 3.40 -2.78 -8.35
N LEU A 216 3.69 -3.71 -9.22
CA LEU A 216 5.01 -3.86 -9.82
C LEU A 216 4.95 -3.45 -11.28
N TYR A 217 5.70 -2.40 -11.61
CA TYR A 217 5.92 -1.91 -12.97
C TYR A 217 7.27 -2.38 -13.49
N ARG A 218 7.35 -2.74 -14.77
CA ARG A 218 8.60 -3.17 -15.41
C ARG A 218 8.63 -2.80 -16.90
N ASN A 219 9.79 -2.39 -17.40
CA ASN A 219 10.02 -2.09 -18.81
C ASN A 219 10.70 -3.23 -19.59
N PHE A 220 10.76 -4.42 -19.01
CA PHE A 220 11.35 -5.63 -19.61
C PHE A 220 10.43 -6.84 -19.37
N LEU A 221 10.54 -7.87 -20.25
CA LEU A 221 9.66 -9.04 -20.21
C LEU A 221 8.18 -8.65 -20.08
N GLN A 222 7.74 -7.68 -20.89
CA GLN A 222 6.44 -7.03 -20.76
C GLN A 222 5.26 -7.90 -21.22
N SER A 223 5.54 -9.01 -21.92
CA SER A 223 4.48 -9.93 -22.35
C SER A 223 3.69 -10.45 -21.14
N PRO A 224 2.35 -10.50 -21.20
CA PRO A 224 1.52 -11.08 -20.14
C PRO A 224 1.87 -12.54 -19.80
N VAL A 225 2.47 -13.28 -20.72
CA VAL A 225 2.99 -14.64 -20.47
C VAL A 225 4.08 -14.65 -19.38
N CYS A 226 4.74 -13.52 -19.15
CA CYS A 226 5.78 -13.37 -18.12
C CYS A 226 5.20 -12.97 -16.75
N ASP A 227 3.94 -12.54 -16.67
CA ASP A 227 3.34 -12.07 -15.41
C ASP A 227 3.38 -13.11 -14.27
N PRO A 228 3.13 -14.41 -14.50
CA PRO A 228 3.25 -15.42 -13.46
C PRO A 228 4.63 -15.49 -12.80
N LEU A 229 5.71 -15.23 -13.56
CA LEU A 229 7.07 -15.19 -13.03
C LEU A 229 7.23 -14.05 -12.01
N PHE A 230 6.69 -12.87 -12.32
CA PHE A 230 6.77 -11.70 -11.43
C PHE A 230 5.85 -11.83 -10.22
N HIS A 231 4.67 -12.42 -10.38
CA HIS A 231 3.81 -12.79 -9.24
C HIS A 231 4.52 -13.76 -8.29
N TYR A 232 5.20 -14.77 -8.84
CA TYR A 232 5.97 -15.72 -8.04
C TYR A 232 7.14 -15.03 -7.32
N GLN A 233 7.88 -14.15 -8.01
CA GLN A 233 8.96 -13.39 -7.42
C GLN A 233 8.47 -12.51 -6.26
N MET A 234 7.37 -11.77 -6.47
CA MET A 234 6.79 -10.93 -5.41
C MET A 234 6.30 -11.76 -4.23
N LYS A 235 5.65 -12.90 -4.51
CA LYS A 235 5.24 -13.82 -3.45
C LYS A 235 6.43 -14.27 -2.61
N LEU A 236 7.53 -14.68 -3.25
CA LEU A 236 8.73 -15.14 -2.56
C LEU A 236 9.33 -14.01 -1.71
N THR A 237 9.50 -12.82 -2.27
CA THR A 237 10.01 -11.64 -1.55
C THR A 237 9.16 -11.33 -0.31
N LEU A 238 7.83 -11.28 -0.46
CA LEU A 238 6.92 -11.01 0.65
C LEU A 238 6.87 -12.14 1.69
N ASP A 239 7.09 -13.40 1.27
CA ASP A 239 7.20 -14.53 2.21
C ASP A 239 8.49 -14.43 3.03
N GLU A 240 9.62 -14.06 2.41
CA GLU A 240 10.91 -13.84 3.08
C GLU A 240 10.80 -12.69 4.11
N ASP A 241 10.25 -11.54 3.72
CA ASP A 241 10.02 -10.40 4.62
C ASP A 241 9.09 -10.75 5.78
N THR A 242 7.98 -11.40 5.49
CA THR A 242 7.00 -11.79 6.51
C THR A 242 7.63 -12.72 7.54
N GLN A 243 8.49 -13.66 7.13
CA GLN A 243 9.20 -14.55 8.05
C GLN A 243 10.13 -13.79 9.00
N ILE A 244 10.83 -12.77 8.53
CA ILE A 244 11.69 -11.93 9.36
C ILE A 244 10.84 -11.08 10.30
N LEU A 245 9.80 -10.42 9.78
CA LEU A 245 8.90 -9.59 10.58
C LEU A 245 8.28 -10.38 11.75
N TYR A 246 7.92 -11.64 11.55
CA TYR A 246 7.35 -12.48 12.61
C TYR A 246 8.37 -12.94 13.67
N ARG A 247 9.66 -12.79 13.40
CA ARG A 247 10.74 -13.08 14.36
C ARG A 247 11.14 -11.87 15.20
N ILE A 248 10.67 -10.66 14.86
CA ILE A 248 10.93 -9.46 15.65
C ILE A 248 10.01 -9.49 16.87
N TYR A 249 10.58 -9.34 18.07
CA TYR A 249 9.81 -9.22 19.30
C TYR A 249 9.06 -7.89 19.34
N ASP A 250 7.83 -7.90 19.83
CA ASP A 250 6.93 -6.73 19.79
C ASP A 250 7.52 -5.50 20.50
N ASP A 251 8.20 -5.69 21.64
CA ASP A 251 8.87 -4.62 22.41
C ASP A 251 10.06 -3.98 21.66
N TYR A 252 10.52 -4.59 20.58
CA TYR A 252 11.73 -4.19 19.84
C TYR A 252 11.44 -3.77 18.38
N MET A 253 10.19 -3.70 17.97
CA MET A 253 9.82 -3.41 16.60
C MET A 253 10.38 -2.06 16.06
N LEU A 254 10.52 -1.05 16.94
CA LEU A 254 11.10 0.24 16.56
C LEU A 254 12.63 0.30 16.67
N GLY A 255 13.25 -0.77 17.14
CA GLY A 255 14.71 -0.86 17.37
C GLY A 255 15.21 0.05 18.49
N PHE A 256 16.43 -0.21 18.98
CA PHE A 256 17.11 0.61 20.00
C PHE A 256 18.23 1.47 19.44
N MET A 257 18.77 1.08 18.29
CA MET A 257 19.91 1.75 17.68
C MET A 257 19.66 1.92 16.18
N SER A 258 20.07 3.07 15.69
CA SER A 258 20.01 3.36 14.27
C SER A 258 21.41 3.64 13.73
N THR A 259 21.64 3.28 12.48
CA THR A 259 22.86 3.53 11.73
C THR A 259 22.60 4.57 10.63
N LYS A 260 23.64 4.97 9.90
CA LYS A 260 23.45 5.83 8.72
C LYS A 260 22.60 5.19 7.62
N PHE A 261 22.46 3.86 7.63
CA PHE A 261 21.65 3.13 6.64
C PHE A 261 20.16 3.15 6.95
N ASP A 262 19.77 3.56 8.17
CA ASP A 262 18.38 3.62 8.61
C ASP A 262 17.74 5.01 8.36
N ILE A 263 18.41 5.89 7.61
CA ILE A 263 17.97 7.28 7.43
C ILE A 263 16.55 7.36 6.88
N THR A 264 16.18 6.50 5.94
CA THR A 264 14.84 6.51 5.33
C THR A 264 13.77 6.14 6.33
N GLN A 265 13.99 5.10 7.15
CA GLN A 265 13.06 4.69 8.20
C GLN A 265 12.94 5.77 9.30
N ILE A 266 14.07 6.40 9.70
CA ILE A 266 14.06 7.49 10.68
C ILE A 266 13.21 8.66 10.20
N LYS A 267 13.29 8.98 8.91
CA LYS A 267 12.55 10.08 8.30
C LYS A 267 11.09 9.74 8.02
N TYR A 268 10.79 8.46 7.83
CA TYR A 268 9.42 7.96 7.67
C TYR A 268 8.62 8.02 8.98
N ARG A 269 9.26 7.78 10.15
CA ARG A 269 8.67 7.89 11.51
C ARG A 269 8.28 9.32 11.87
#